data_e3bd2d8a4de2d16b05b4d97772956d20
#
_entry.id   e3bd2d8a4de2d16b05b4d97772956d20
#
_cell.length_a   1.000
_cell.length_b   1.000
_cell.length_c   1.000
_cell.angle_alpha   90.00
_cell.angle_beta   90.00
_cell.angle_gamma   90.00
#
_symmetry.space_group_name_H-M   'P 1'
#
loop_
_entity.id
_entity.type
_entity.pdbx_description
1 polymer ?
#
loop_
_entity_poly.entity_id
_entity_poly.type
_entity_poly.pdbx_seq_one_letter_code
_entity_poly.pdbx_strand_id
1 'polypeptide(L)'
;MNSIEICSYLEKEVIKPNNCTGCGMCVALLGGVMVYKNGTVLPDFVSKKKYIEDKVSNMVYLACPGHGISYPSLYRKHYGRLPDNWLFGNVKKIRTGYALDSTIRRNSASGGVMTSVLCYLLESKRVDAVIIVRQGLKTPEEALVTIAPS
;
A
#
# COMPACT_ATOMS: atom_id res chain seq x y z
N MET A 1 -12.75 4.18 18.61
CA MET A 1 -13.85 3.73 17.72
C MET A 1 -13.91 2.22 17.78
N ASN A 2 -15.03 1.63 18.11
CA ASN A 2 -15.18 0.17 18.15
C ASN A 2 -15.37 -0.41 16.73
N SER A 3 -15.37 -1.74 16.59
CA SER A 3 -15.44 -2.40 15.28
C SER A 3 -16.72 -2.10 14.50
N ILE A 4 -17.84 -1.91 15.17
CA ILE A 4 -19.13 -1.59 14.53
C ILE A 4 -19.13 -0.15 14.04
N GLU A 5 -18.62 0.76 14.86
CA GLU A 5 -18.52 2.18 14.51
C GLU A 5 -17.61 2.40 13.29
N ILE A 6 -16.44 1.73 13.22
CA ILE A 6 -15.55 1.86 12.08
C ILE A 6 -16.16 1.30 10.80
N CYS A 7 -16.82 0.14 10.85
CA CYS A 7 -17.46 -0.43 9.68
C CYS A 7 -18.60 0.46 9.17
N SER A 8 -19.45 0.96 10.09
CA SER A 8 -20.51 1.91 9.75
C SER A 8 -19.96 3.21 9.16
N TYR A 9 -18.86 3.72 9.72
CA TYR A 9 -18.17 4.89 9.21
C TYR A 9 -17.63 4.65 7.79
N LEU A 10 -16.89 3.55 7.58
CA LEU A 10 -16.34 3.23 6.27
C LEU A 10 -17.43 3.06 5.21
N GLU A 11 -18.51 2.39 5.54
CA GLU A 11 -19.65 2.24 4.64
C GLU A 11 -20.25 3.59 4.24
N LYS A 12 -20.55 4.43 5.22
CA LYS A 12 -21.29 5.69 5.03
C LYS A 12 -20.42 6.79 4.42
N GLU A 13 -19.19 6.96 4.91
CA GLU A 13 -18.35 8.11 4.59
C GLU A 13 -17.28 7.81 3.54
N VAL A 14 -17.01 6.53 3.24
CA VAL A 14 -15.95 6.14 2.31
C VAL A 14 -16.49 5.34 1.13
N ILE A 15 -17.25 4.25 1.39
CA ILE A 15 -17.66 3.33 0.34
C ILE A 15 -18.84 3.89 -0.47
N LYS A 16 -19.93 4.29 0.22
CA LYS A 16 -21.13 4.85 -0.45
C LYS A 16 -20.85 6.13 -1.25
N PRO A 17 -20.04 7.08 -0.74
CA PRO A 17 -19.67 8.26 -1.53
C PRO A 17 -18.65 8.00 -2.65
N ASN A 18 -18.23 6.74 -2.86
CA ASN A 18 -17.25 6.33 -3.86
C ASN A 18 -15.83 6.90 -3.63
N ASN A 19 -15.46 7.14 -2.38
CA ASN A 19 -14.12 7.59 -1.98
C ASN A 19 -13.16 6.41 -1.73
N CYS A 20 -13.64 5.16 -1.83
CA CYS A 20 -12.85 3.97 -1.59
C CYS A 20 -11.84 3.75 -2.73
N THR A 21 -10.56 3.64 -2.37
CA THR A 21 -9.47 3.38 -3.32
C THR A 21 -9.22 1.90 -3.58
N GLY A 22 -9.98 0.98 -2.95
CA GLY A 22 -9.77 -0.46 -3.08
C GLY A 22 -8.48 -0.99 -2.45
N CYS A 23 -7.83 -0.24 -1.55
CA CYS A 23 -6.51 -0.59 -0.99
C CYS A 23 -6.47 -1.87 -0.15
N GLY A 24 -7.61 -2.41 0.28
CA GLY A 24 -7.73 -3.66 1.02
C GLY A 24 -7.36 -3.62 2.49
N MET A 25 -6.90 -2.52 3.04
CA MET A 25 -6.49 -2.40 4.43
C MET A 25 -7.56 -2.84 5.42
N CYS A 26 -8.81 -2.41 5.23
CA CYS A 26 -9.94 -2.78 6.07
C CYS A 26 -10.26 -4.28 5.97
N VAL A 27 -10.17 -4.88 4.77
CA VAL A 27 -10.39 -6.33 4.57
C VAL A 27 -9.30 -7.13 5.27
N ALA A 28 -8.04 -6.71 5.15
CA ALA A 28 -6.90 -7.40 5.77
C ALA A 28 -6.93 -7.34 7.30
N LEU A 29 -7.22 -6.17 7.88
CA LEU A 29 -7.15 -5.96 9.33
C LEU A 29 -8.46 -6.34 10.05
N LEU A 30 -9.62 -6.15 9.42
CA LEU A 30 -10.92 -6.50 9.98
C LEU A 30 -11.42 -7.89 9.54
N GLY A 31 -10.50 -8.79 9.20
CA GLY A 31 -10.75 -10.10 8.58
C GLY A 31 -12.01 -10.83 9.05
N GLY A 32 -12.90 -11.17 8.10
CA GLY A 32 -14.19 -11.81 8.32
C GLY A 32 -15.32 -10.87 8.79
N VAL A 33 -15.04 -9.59 9.00
CA VAL A 33 -16.05 -8.53 9.21
C VAL A 33 -16.23 -7.73 7.94
N MET A 34 -15.11 -7.40 7.27
CA MET A 34 -15.06 -6.81 5.95
C MET A 34 -14.48 -7.83 4.97
N VAL A 35 -15.09 -7.97 3.81
CA VAL A 35 -14.62 -8.82 2.71
C VAL A 35 -14.75 -8.06 1.39
N TYR A 36 -14.09 -8.50 0.35
CA TYR A 36 -14.34 -7.96 -0.98
C TYR A 36 -15.70 -8.46 -1.49
N LYS A 37 -16.49 -7.56 -2.03
CA LYS A 37 -17.70 -7.90 -2.74
C LYS A 37 -17.34 -8.66 -4.02
N ASN A 38 -18.00 -9.79 -4.27
CA ASN A 38 -17.74 -10.63 -5.43
C ASN A 38 -17.67 -9.83 -6.74
N GLY A 39 -16.57 -10.03 -7.49
CA GLY A 39 -16.34 -9.36 -8.77
C GLY A 39 -15.95 -7.88 -8.68
N THR A 40 -15.65 -7.38 -7.49
CA THR A 40 -15.21 -5.99 -7.30
C THR A 40 -14.03 -5.89 -6.34
N VAL A 41 -13.31 -4.76 -6.39
CA VAL A 41 -12.27 -4.40 -5.40
C VAL A 41 -12.86 -3.59 -4.22
N LEU A 42 -14.18 -3.41 -4.19
CA LEU A 42 -14.83 -2.69 -3.10
C LEU A 42 -15.09 -3.62 -1.93
N PRO A 43 -14.77 -3.19 -0.71
CA PRO A 43 -15.08 -3.94 0.50
C PRO A 43 -16.58 -3.88 0.81
N ASP A 44 -17.09 -4.96 1.39
CA ASP A 44 -18.43 -5.06 1.89
C ASP A 44 -18.44 -5.52 3.35
N PHE A 45 -19.44 -5.12 4.08
CA PHE A 45 -19.60 -5.44 5.49
C PHE A 45 -20.51 -6.65 5.67
N VAL A 46 -19.95 -7.77 6.15
CA VAL A 46 -20.68 -9.05 6.20
C VAL A 46 -21.09 -9.50 7.60
N SER A 47 -20.47 -9.01 8.67
CA SER A 47 -20.79 -9.47 10.02
C SER A 47 -20.67 -8.38 11.08
N LYS A 48 -21.78 -8.18 11.84
CA LYS A 48 -21.82 -7.30 13.01
C LYS A 48 -21.43 -8.01 14.32
N LYS A 49 -21.18 -9.33 14.26
CA LYS A 49 -21.03 -10.15 15.48
C LYS A 49 -19.59 -10.42 15.89
N LYS A 50 -18.60 -10.18 15.02
CA LYS A 50 -17.20 -10.45 15.32
C LYS A 50 -16.60 -9.27 16.08
N TYR A 51 -16.12 -9.53 17.29
CA TYR A 51 -15.35 -8.54 18.05
C TYR A 51 -13.99 -8.31 17.39
N ILE A 52 -13.62 -7.07 17.26
CA ILE A 52 -12.29 -6.63 16.82
C ILE A 52 -11.81 -5.62 17.87
N GLU A 53 -10.54 -5.73 18.23
CA GLU A 53 -9.92 -4.82 19.19
C GLU A 53 -10.01 -3.36 18.71
N ASP A 54 -10.33 -2.46 19.61
CA ASP A 54 -10.43 -1.02 19.31
C ASP A 54 -9.12 -0.45 18.72
N LYS A 55 -7.98 -1.01 19.09
CA LYS A 55 -6.68 -0.65 18.53
C LYS A 55 -6.63 -0.92 17.02
N VAL A 56 -7.11 -2.09 16.58
CA VAL A 56 -7.14 -2.47 15.15
C VAL A 56 -8.15 -1.60 14.40
N SER A 57 -9.32 -1.36 14.98
CA SER A 57 -10.35 -0.48 14.41
C SER A 57 -9.82 0.95 14.20
N ASN A 58 -9.09 1.49 15.17
CA ASN A 58 -8.46 2.79 15.06
C ASN A 58 -7.34 2.82 14.01
N MET A 59 -6.55 1.73 13.88
CA MET A 59 -5.55 1.63 12.81
C MET A 59 -6.19 1.68 11.43
N VAL A 60 -7.29 0.97 11.21
CA VAL A 60 -8.03 1.00 9.95
C VAL A 60 -8.55 2.41 9.64
N TYR A 61 -9.13 3.08 10.64
CA TYR A 61 -9.60 4.46 10.49
C TYR A 61 -8.48 5.40 10.06
N LEU A 62 -7.34 5.37 10.77
CA LEU A 62 -6.20 6.27 10.52
C LEU A 62 -5.46 5.96 9.21
N ALA A 63 -5.47 4.70 8.77
CA ALA A 63 -4.75 4.26 7.57
C ALA A 63 -5.62 4.29 6.30
N CYS A 64 -6.92 4.54 6.41
CA CYS A 64 -7.82 4.53 5.26
C CYS A 64 -7.58 5.75 4.35
N PRO A 65 -7.08 5.58 3.11
CA PRO A 65 -6.86 6.71 2.22
C PRO A 65 -8.15 7.39 1.76
N GLY A 66 -9.28 6.65 1.74
CA GLY A 66 -10.60 7.21 1.43
C GLY A 66 -11.16 8.12 2.52
N HIS A 67 -10.70 7.97 3.76
CA HIS A 67 -10.97 8.91 4.85
C HIS A 67 -10.11 10.19 4.74
N GLY A 68 -8.96 10.10 4.06
CA GLY A 68 -7.98 11.15 3.95
C GLY A 68 -6.72 10.87 4.79
N ILE A 69 -5.60 11.36 4.31
CA ILE A 69 -4.30 11.20 4.97
C ILE A 69 -3.76 12.56 5.37
N SER A 70 -3.46 12.73 6.65
CA SER A 70 -2.81 13.96 7.14
C SER A 70 -1.32 13.97 6.79
N TYR A 71 -0.99 14.27 5.54
CA TYR A 71 0.39 14.41 5.09
C TYR A 71 1.20 15.40 5.93
N PRO A 72 0.69 16.58 6.34
CA PRO A 72 1.42 17.49 7.20
C PRO A 72 1.87 16.84 8.52
N SER A 73 1.01 16.06 9.15
CA SER A 73 1.34 15.35 10.39
C SER A 73 2.40 14.29 10.18
N LEU A 74 2.32 13.54 9.08
CA LEU A 74 3.31 12.53 8.71
C LEU A 74 4.67 13.16 8.43
N TYR A 75 4.71 14.28 7.69
CA TYR A 75 5.96 15.00 7.42
C TYR A 75 6.62 15.53 8.69
N ARG A 76 5.85 16.14 9.59
CA ARG A 76 6.39 16.59 10.89
C ARG A 76 6.93 15.43 11.72
N LYS A 77 6.21 14.28 11.73
CA LYS A 77 6.64 13.09 12.48
C LYS A 77 7.93 12.49 11.93
N HIS A 78 8.10 12.41 10.61
CA HIS A 78 9.25 11.73 9.98
C HIS A 78 10.45 12.65 9.76
N TYR A 79 10.22 13.92 9.46
CA TYR A 79 11.28 14.86 9.05
C TYR A 79 11.46 16.04 10.02
N GLY A 80 10.61 16.14 11.07
CA GLY A 80 10.63 17.26 12.01
C GLY A 80 10.11 18.59 11.44
N ARG A 81 9.87 18.68 10.13
CA ARG A 81 9.42 19.87 9.42
C ARG A 81 8.48 19.54 8.26
N LEU A 82 7.78 20.52 7.75
CA LEU A 82 7.04 20.42 6.50
C LEU A 82 8.00 20.54 5.31
N PRO A 83 7.63 20.01 4.13
CA PRO A 83 8.44 20.18 2.93
C PRO A 83 8.35 21.62 2.43
N ASP A 84 9.44 22.14 1.87
CA ASP A 84 9.46 23.45 1.22
C ASP A 84 8.63 23.46 -0.06
N ASN A 85 8.52 22.32 -0.72
CA ASN A 85 7.72 22.11 -1.93
C ASN A 85 6.94 20.78 -1.83
N TRP A 86 5.62 20.86 -1.87
CA TRP A 86 4.74 19.69 -1.75
C TRP A 86 4.76 18.75 -2.96
N LEU A 87 5.15 19.25 -4.14
CA LEU A 87 5.24 18.44 -5.34
C LEU A 87 6.40 17.43 -5.26
N PHE A 88 7.54 17.87 -4.70
CA PHE A 88 8.74 17.03 -4.59
C PHE A 88 8.98 16.48 -3.18
N GLY A 89 8.32 17.02 -2.18
CA GLY A 89 8.54 16.65 -0.79
C GLY A 89 9.91 17.08 -0.25
N ASN A 90 10.42 16.34 0.73
CA ASN A 90 11.75 16.55 1.30
C ASN A 90 12.81 15.83 0.45
N VAL A 91 13.38 16.52 -0.51
CA VAL A 91 14.35 15.98 -1.47
C VAL A 91 15.76 16.46 -1.13
N LYS A 92 16.72 15.53 -1.10
CA LYS A 92 18.16 15.89 -1.01
C LYS A 92 18.76 16.15 -2.39
N LYS A 93 18.50 15.25 -3.36
CA LYS A 93 18.96 15.36 -4.76
C LYS A 93 18.01 14.62 -5.68
N ILE A 94 17.78 15.14 -6.86
CA ILE A 94 17.06 14.48 -7.96
C ILE A 94 18.11 14.07 -8.98
N ARG A 95 18.05 12.81 -9.43
CA ARG A 95 18.92 12.26 -10.45
C ARG A 95 18.12 11.44 -11.44
N THR A 96 18.56 11.39 -12.68
CA THR A 96 18.10 10.43 -13.68
C THR A 96 19.14 9.33 -13.81
N GLY A 97 18.68 8.11 -14.13
CA GLY A 97 19.57 6.97 -14.27
C GLY A 97 18.89 5.78 -14.92
N TYR A 98 19.69 4.79 -15.29
CA TYR A 98 19.23 3.52 -15.82
C TYR A 98 20.18 2.39 -15.39
N ALA A 99 19.70 1.14 -15.43
CA ALA A 99 20.49 -0.05 -15.16
C ALA A 99 21.55 -0.25 -16.26
N LEU A 100 22.82 -0.49 -15.86
CA LEU A 100 23.89 -0.85 -16.79
C LEU A 100 23.75 -2.29 -17.27
N ASP A 101 23.21 -3.17 -16.45
CA ASP A 101 22.90 -4.55 -16.83
C ASP A 101 21.84 -4.55 -17.93
N SER A 102 22.17 -5.14 -19.08
CA SER A 102 21.32 -5.15 -20.27
C SER A 102 20.07 -6.02 -20.08
N THR A 103 20.15 -7.06 -19.26
CA THR A 103 19.02 -7.95 -18.97
C THR A 103 17.98 -7.23 -18.09
N ILE A 104 18.45 -6.59 -17.03
CA ILE A 104 17.59 -5.75 -16.18
C ILE A 104 16.97 -4.63 -17.00
N ARG A 105 17.78 -3.95 -17.82
CA ARG A 105 17.34 -2.81 -18.63
C ARG A 105 16.24 -3.18 -19.61
N ARG A 106 16.37 -4.32 -20.31
CA ARG A 106 15.39 -4.79 -21.32
C ARG A 106 14.08 -5.28 -20.71
N ASN A 107 14.16 -5.90 -19.53
CA ASN A 107 12.99 -6.49 -18.87
C ASN A 107 12.28 -5.54 -17.89
N SER A 108 12.71 -4.28 -17.83
CA SER A 108 12.12 -3.29 -16.93
C SER A 108 11.18 -2.34 -17.68
N ALA A 109 10.08 -1.98 -17.05
CA ALA A 109 9.11 -1.01 -17.59
C ALA A 109 9.69 0.41 -17.78
N SER A 110 10.80 0.73 -17.09
CA SER A 110 11.50 2.02 -17.14
C SER A 110 13.00 1.81 -17.18
N GLY A 111 13.79 2.63 -16.49
CA GLY A 111 15.25 2.53 -16.47
C GLY A 111 15.83 1.30 -15.77
N GLY A 112 15.06 0.50 -15.07
CA GLY A 112 15.54 -0.67 -14.33
C GLY A 112 16.27 -0.33 -13.01
N VAL A 113 16.28 0.94 -12.61
CA VAL A 113 16.98 1.40 -11.39
C VAL A 113 16.44 0.72 -10.14
N MET A 114 15.10 0.61 -10.00
CA MET A 114 14.50 -0.05 -8.85
C MET A 114 14.93 -1.51 -8.75
N THR A 115 14.87 -2.27 -9.85
CA THR A 115 15.33 -3.66 -9.90
C THR A 115 16.80 -3.78 -9.53
N SER A 116 17.66 -2.92 -10.08
CA SER A 116 19.11 -2.91 -9.74
C SER A 116 19.34 -2.64 -8.25
N VAL A 117 18.59 -1.73 -7.64
CA VAL A 117 18.68 -1.45 -6.19
C VAL A 117 18.25 -2.66 -5.36
N LEU A 118 17.14 -3.32 -5.73
CA LEU A 118 16.68 -4.52 -5.04
C LEU A 118 17.69 -5.68 -5.15
N CYS A 119 18.23 -5.92 -6.34
CA CYS A 119 19.31 -6.92 -6.53
C CYS A 119 20.51 -6.59 -5.66
N TYR A 120 20.99 -5.35 -5.67
CA TYR A 120 22.09 -4.92 -4.81
C TYR A 120 21.83 -5.16 -3.32
N LEU A 121 20.62 -4.87 -2.83
CA LEU A 121 20.28 -5.07 -1.43
C LEU A 121 20.30 -6.55 -1.03
N LEU A 122 19.83 -7.44 -1.92
CA LEU A 122 19.88 -8.90 -1.73
C LEU A 122 21.33 -9.42 -1.80
N GLU A 123 22.08 -9.11 -2.87
CA GLU A 123 23.46 -9.55 -3.06
C GLU A 123 24.39 -9.08 -1.95
N SER A 124 24.20 -7.85 -1.48
CA SER A 124 24.98 -7.29 -0.35
C SER A 124 24.49 -7.76 1.02
N LYS A 125 23.48 -8.64 1.06
CA LYS A 125 22.87 -9.17 2.30
C LYS A 125 22.41 -8.08 3.27
N ARG A 126 21.97 -6.94 2.75
CA ARG A 126 21.41 -5.85 3.54
C ARG A 126 19.94 -6.11 3.91
N VAL A 127 19.29 -6.98 3.15
CA VAL A 127 17.95 -7.50 3.41
C VAL A 127 17.93 -8.99 3.10
N ASP A 128 17.12 -9.76 3.81
CA ASP A 128 17.01 -11.21 3.63
C ASP A 128 16.08 -11.56 2.47
N ALA A 129 15.12 -10.70 2.16
CA ALA A 129 14.19 -10.87 1.05
C ALA A 129 13.59 -9.54 0.63
N VAL A 130 13.02 -9.50 -0.58
CA VAL A 130 12.22 -8.39 -1.08
C VAL A 130 10.83 -8.88 -1.48
N ILE A 131 9.82 -8.05 -1.21
CA ILE A 131 8.45 -8.30 -1.66
C ILE A 131 8.22 -7.52 -2.94
N ILE A 132 7.88 -8.21 -4.00
CA ILE A 132 7.62 -7.63 -5.32
C ILE A 132 6.24 -8.02 -5.83
N VAL A 133 5.71 -7.22 -6.74
CA VAL A 133 4.52 -7.57 -7.50
C VAL A 133 4.95 -7.87 -8.93
N ARG A 134 4.53 -9.01 -9.44
CA ARG A 134 4.76 -9.42 -10.83
C ARG A 134 3.45 -9.69 -11.53
N GLN A 135 3.46 -9.60 -12.83
CA GLN A 135 2.34 -10.00 -13.68
C GLN A 135 2.19 -11.51 -13.68
N GLY A 136 0.95 -12.01 -13.66
CA GLY A 136 0.65 -13.43 -13.82
C GLY A 136 1.09 -13.94 -15.20
N LEU A 137 1.66 -15.15 -15.26
CA LEU A 137 2.10 -15.73 -16.54
C LEU A 137 0.91 -16.26 -17.36
N LYS A 138 -0.11 -16.80 -16.68
CA LYS A 138 -1.31 -17.37 -17.33
C LYS A 138 -2.46 -16.36 -17.45
N THR A 139 -2.52 -15.44 -16.51
CA THR A 139 -3.52 -14.37 -16.38
C THR A 139 -2.78 -13.04 -16.30
N PRO A 140 -2.42 -12.42 -17.44
CA PRO A 140 -1.61 -11.20 -17.47
C PRO A 140 -2.24 -10.02 -16.71
N GLU A 141 -3.54 -10.01 -16.55
CA GLU A 141 -4.30 -9.04 -15.77
C GLU A 141 -4.20 -9.25 -14.25
N GLU A 142 -3.68 -10.40 -13.80
CA GLU A 142 -3.54 -10.72 -12.39
C GLU A 142 -2.19 -10.25 -11.84
N ALA A 143 -2.21 -9.51 -10.77
CA ALA A 143 -1.02 -9.08 -10.05
C ALA A 143 -0.68 -10.10 -8.95
N LEU A 144 0.49 -10.72 -9.04
CA LEU A 144 0.97 -11.73 -8.08
C LEU A 144 2.01 -11.13 -7.14
N VAL A 145 1.73 -11.17 -5.84
CA VAL A 145 2.73 -10.84 -4.82
C VAL A 145 3.72 -12.00 -4.69
N THR A 146 4.99 -11.70 -4.75
CA THR A 146 6.07 -12.71 -4.70
C THR A 146 7.14 -12.23 -3.73
N ILE A 147 7.67 -13.16 -2.93
CA ILE A 147 8.84 -12.94 -2.07
C ILE A 147 10.05 -13.51 -2.80
N ALA A 148 11.03 -12.66 -3.09
CA ALA A 148 12.31 -13.06 -3.65
C ALA A 148 13.36 -13.07 -2.53
N PRO A 149 13.90 -14.24 -2.13
CA PRO A 149 14.95 -14.36 -1.12
C PRO A 149 16.32 -13.93 -1.68
N SER A 150 17.25 -13.66 -0.76
CA SER A 150 18.68 -13.39 -1.06
C SER A 150 19.41 -14.63 -1.57
#